data_6eb928511fc4e536618992b2562f06b5
#
_entry.id   6eb928511fc4e536618992b2562f06b5
#
_cell.length_a   1.000
_cell.length_b   1.000
_cell.length_c   1.000
_cell.angle_alpha   90.00
_cell.angle_beta   90.00
_cell.angle_gamma   90.00
#
_symmetry.space_group_name_H-M   'P 1'
#
loop_
_entity.id
_entity.type
_entity.pdbx_description
1 polymer ?
#
loop_
_entity_poly.entity_id
_entity_poly.type
_entity_poly.pdbx_seq_one_letter_code
_entity_poly.pdbx_strand_id
1 'polypeptide(L)'
;MEDNNNMTLPLEEADNNITESPVSSVEYTDDNIRHLDDMEHIRVRSGMYIGRLGDGSQNDDGIYVLLKEVMDNSIDEFKMGAGKRIEVTIEDSLRVSVRDYGRGIPQGKLVEAVSKLNTGGKYDSKAFKKSVGLNGVGIKAVNALSSRFEVRSYRDGKVRTAIFEKGTLLSDVTEDSTEESGTYIFFEPDATLFLNYSFQNQFVETLLRNYTYLNTGLTFIYNGQRIVSRHGLEDLLKDNMTSEGLYDIIHLKGEDIEIAFTHTNQYGEEYYSFVNGQHTTQGGTHQTALKEHIAPVSYTH
;
A
#
# COMPACT_ATOMS: atom_id res chain seq x y z
N MET A 1 -54.59 -0.69 60.91
CA MET A 1 -53.38 -0.68 61.72
C MET A 1 -52.28 -1.17 60.83
N GLU A 2 -51.81 -0.36 59.96
CA GLU A 2 -50.79 0.72 60.07
C GLU A 2 -49.57 0.26 60.85
N ASP A 3 -48.49 0.08 60.11
CA ASP A 3 -47.21 0.68 60.48
C ASP A 3 -46.28 0.73 59.28
N ASN A 4 -46.11 1.93 58.76
CA ASN A 4 -45.08 2.38 57.88
C ASN A 4 -43.73 2.41 58.65
N ASN A 5 -42.75 1.70 58.21
CA ASN A 5 -41.38 1.93 58.64
C ASN A 5 -40.53 2.42 57.46
N ASN A 6 -40.45 3.73 57.38
CA ASN A 6 -39.62 4.51 56.47
C ASN A 6 -38.20 4.55 57.07
N MET A 7 -37.29 3.76 56.53
CA MET A 7 -35.91 3.73 56.97
C MET A 7 -35.06 4.55 55.97
N THR A 8 -34.91 5.82 56.29
CA THR A 8 -33.96 6.72 55.65
C THR A 8 -32.55 6.42 56.11
N LEU A 9 -31.72 6.01 55.17
CA LEU A 9 -30.28 5.91 55.38
C LEU A 9 -29.64 7.29 55.22
N PRO A 10 -28.64 7.66 56.03
CA PRO A 10 -27.92 8.93 55.91
C PRO A 10 -27.05 8.95 54.65
N LEU A 11 -27.09 10.04 53.91
CA LEU A 11 -26.15 10.35 52.86
C LEU A 11 -24.80 10.69 53.53
N GLU A 12 -23.80 9.82 53.36
CA GLU A 12 -22.41 10.17 53.63
C GLU A 12 -21.96 11.23 52.62
N GLU A 13 -21.52 12.37 53.11
CA GLU A 13 -20.85 13.40 52.32
C GLU A 13 -19.52 12.82 51.80
N ALA A 14 -19.47 12.54 50.50
CA ALA A 14 -18.22 12.20 49.82
C ALA A 14 -17.38 13.48 49.71
N ASP A 15 -16.28 13.48 50.41
CA ASP A 15 -15.20 14.49 50.33
C ASP A 15 -14.68 14.58 48.89
N ASN A 16 -15.16 15.56 48.14
CA ASN A 16 -14.66 15.88 46.79
C ASN A 16 -13.36 16.69 46.87
N ASN A 17 -12.27 16.05 47.25
CA ASN A 17 -10.93 16.57 47.04
C ASN A 17 -10.40 16.03 45.72
N ILE A 18 -10.98 16.45 44.59
CA ILE A 18 -10.37 16.37 43.31
C ILE A 18 -9.37 17.52 43.22
N THR A 19 -8.11 17.24 43.50
CA THR A 19 -7.01 18.14 43.15
C THR A 19 -6.95 18.22 41.63
N GLU A 20 -7.59 19.22 41.06
CA GLU A 20 -7.40 19.61 39.67
C GLU A 20 -5.92 19.96 39.49
N SER A 21 -5.19 19.09 38.80
CA SER A 21 -3.89 19.45 38.23
C SER A 21 -4.12 20.67 37.33
N PRO A 22 -3.31 21.73 37.43
CA PRO A 22 -3.48 22.88 36.56
C PRO A 22 -3.28 22.44 35.11
N VAL A 23 -4.38 22.34 34.37
CA VAL A 23 -4.34 22.29 32.92
C VAL A 23 -3.71 23.63 32.53
N SER A 24 -2.42 23.61 32.14
CA SER A 24 -1.78 24.79 31.57
C SER A 24 -2.62 25.15 30.34
N SER A 25 -3.38 26.21 30.44
CA SER A 25 -4.08 26.81 29.31
C SER A 25 -2.99 27.28 28.34
N VAL A 26 -2.70 26.44 27.34
CA VAL A 26 -1.90 26.89 26.20
C VAL A 26 -2.73 27.98 25.54
N GLU A 27 -2.28 29.22 25.68
CA GLU A 27 -2.95 30.37 25.10
C GLU A 27 -2.94 30.17 23.58
N TYR A 28 -4.13 30.07 22.97
CA TYR A 28 -4.29 29.90 21.53
C TYR A 28 -4.14 31.27 20.87
N THR A 29 -2.91 31.59 20.44
CA THR A 29 -2.53 32.86 19.79
C THR A 29 -2.24 32.65 18.32
N ASP A 30 -2.15 33.73 17.55
CA ASP A 30 -1.81 33.69 16.11
C ASP A 30 -0.47 32.98 15.86
N ASP A 31 0.47 33.03 16.80
CA ASP A 31 1.76 32.33 16.74
C ASP A 31 1.65 30.80 16.78
N ASN A 32 0.52 30.30 17.23
CA ASN A 32 0.25 28.86 17.26
C ASN A 32 -0.29 28.31 15.92
N ILE A 33 -0.61 29.19 14.97
CA ILE A 33 -1.09 28.81 13.64
C ILE A 33 0.12 28.73 12.70
N ARG A 34 0.56 27.50 12.40
CA ARG A 34 1.68 27.24 11.48
C ARG A 34 1.16 26.65 10.19
N HIS A 35 1.63 27.16 9.06
CA HIS A 35 1.50 26.50 7.76
C HIS A 35 2.63 25.48 7.63
N LEU A 36 2.26 24.22 7.38
CA LEU A 36 3.23 23.16 7.08
C LEU A 36 3.33 23.03 5.55
N ASP A 37 4.53 22.83 5.03
CA ASP A 37 4.68 22.41 3.65
C ASP A 37 4.20 20.94 3.45
N ASP A 38 4.06 20.51 2.20
CA ASP A 38 3.53 19.19 1.86
C ASP A 38 4.33 18.05 2.54
N MET A 39 5.66 18.15 2.55
CA MET A 39 6.53 17.12 3.11
C MET A 39 6.51 17.12 4.64
N GLU A 40 6.53 18.27 5.25
CA GLU A 40 6.42 18.42 6.71
C GLU A 40 5.05 17.91 7.19
N HIS A 41 3.96 18.25 6.47
CA HIS A 41 2.62 17.75 6.79
C HIS A 41 2.55 16.23 6.77
N ILE A 42 3.12 15.58 5.73
CA ILE A 42 3.16 14.11 5.63
C ILE A 42 3.92 13.52 6.82
N ARG A 43 5.05 14.10 7.21
CA ARG A 43 5.85 13.61 8.35
C ARG A 43 5.13 13.74 9.68
N VAL A 44 4.49 14.88 9.93
CA VAL A 44 3.75 15.15 11.19
C VAL A 44 2.47 14.32 11.27
N ARG A 45 1.83 14.03 10.14
CA ARG A 45 0.55 13.31 10.03
C ARG A 45 0.68 12.00 9.25
N SER A 46 1.80 11.30 9.41
CA SER A 46 2.11 10.07 8.66
C SER A 46 0.97 9.04 8.67
N GLY A 47 0.26 8.89 9.78
CA GLY A 47 -0.87 7.99 9.92
C GLY A 47 -2.03 8.24 8.93
N MET A 48 -2.19 9.48 8.42
CA MET A 48 -3.19 9.80 7.40
C MET A 48 -2.83 9.22 6.02
N TYR A 49 -1.54 8.96 5.78
CA TYR A 49 -1.01 8.54 4.47
C TYR A 49 -0.69 7.05 4.42
N ILE A 50 -0.14 6.50 5.49
CA ILE A 50 0.35 5.13 5.52
C ILE A 50 -0.24 4.28 6.66
N GLY A 51 -1.22 4.81 7.40
CA GLY A 51 -1.78 4.12 8.56
C GLY A 51 -0.78 3.99 9.71
N ARG A 52 -0.71 2.82 10.31
CA ARG A 52 0.20 2.54 11.42
C ARG A 52 1.66 2.52 10.96
N LEU A 53 2.56 3.19 11.67
CA LEU A 53 3.99 3.14 11.37
C LEU A 53 4.52 1.70 11.48
N GLY A 54 4.44 1.11 12.66
CA GLY A 54 4.89 -0.27 12.93
C GLY A 54 6.40 -0.47 12.79
N ASP A 55 6.83 -1.70 13.09
CA ASP A 55 8.24 -2.15 12.99
C ASP A 55 8.46 -3.21 11.88
N GLY A 56 7.44 -3.53 11.09
CA GLY A 56 7.48 -4.53 10.04
C GLY A 56 7.09 -5.93 10.51
N SER A 57 6.71 -6.12 11.78
CA SER A 57 6.24 -7.40 12.29
C SER A 57 4.83 -7.78 11.82
N GLN A 58 4.09 -6.83 11.28
CA GLN A 58 2.76 -7.03 10.71
C GLN A 58 2.74 -6.63 9.23
N ASN A 59 1.96 -7.33 8.42
CA ASN A 59 1.88 -7.12 6.98
C ASN A 59 1.19 -5.81 6.56
N ASP A 60 0.55 -5.12 7.48
CA ASP A 60 -0.11 -3.82 7.32
C ASP A 60 0.69 -2.64 7.91
N ASP A 61 1.91 -2.89 8.40
CA ASP A 61 2.80 -1.84 8.88
C ASP A 61 3.20 -0.87 7.75
N GLY A 62 3.39 0.39 8.11
CA GLY A 62 3.61 1.48 7.16
C GLY A 62 4.78 1.27 6.19
N ILE A 63 5.83 0.54 6.58
CA ILE A 63 6.94 0.23 5.66
C ILE A 63 6.47 -0.58 4.44
N TYR A 64 5.49 -1.49 4.60
CA TYR A 64 4.93 -2.23 3.47
C TYR A 64 3.99 -1.35 2.63
N VAL A 65 3.34 -0.36 3.24
CA VAL A 65 2.58 0.65 2.50
C VAL A 65 3.52 1.48 1.63
N LEU A 66 4.69 1.90 2.15
CA LEU A 66 5.70 2.59 1.34
C LEU A 66 6.17 1.74 0.14
N LEU A 67 6.52 0.47 0.39
CA LEU A 67 6.90 -0.46 -0.68
C LEU A 67 5.79 -0.56 -1.73
N LYS A 68 4.55 -0.74 -1.28
CA LYS A 68 3.39 -0.88 -2.12
C LYS A 68 3.16 0.33 -3.02
N GLU A 69 3.28 1.55 -2.50
CA GLU A 69 3.12 2.77 -3.28
C GLU A 69 4.15 2.91 -4.42
N VAL A 70 5.37 2.45 -4.20
CA VAL A 70 6.40 2.38 -5.26
C VAL A 70 6.02 1.33 -6.30
N MET A 71 5.60 0.14 -5.85
CA MET A 71 5.22 -0.96 -6.73
C MET A 71 3.99 -0.63 -7.58
N ASP A 72 2.97 0.00 -6.98
CA ASP A 72 1.73 0.37 -7.67
C ASP A 72 2.01 1.31 -8.86
N ASN A 73 3.00 2.21 -8.74
CA ASN A 73 3.42 3.06 -9.86
C ASN A 73 4.06 2.25 -10.99
N SER A 74 4.89 1.27 -10.66
CA SER A 74 5.54 0.39 -11.64
C SER A 74 4.53 -0.54 -12.31
N ILE A 75 3.53 -1.03 -11.57
CA ILE A 75 2.44 -1.87 -12.08
C ILE A 75 1.52 -1.06 -13.01
N ASP A 76 1.28 0.21 -12.71
CA ASP A 76 0.52 1.08 -13.60
C ASP A 76 1.19 1.25 -14.97
N GLU A 77 2.53 1.32 -15.04
CA GLU A 77 3.26 1.30 -16.31
C GLU A 77 3.03 -0.01 -17.09
N PHE A 78 3.07 -1.16 -16.40
CA PHE A 78 2.72 -2.45 -17.02
C PHE A 78 1.28 -2.46 -17.56
N LYS A 79 0.31 -1.99 -16.79
CA LYS A 79 -1.11 -1.90 -17.22
C LYS A 79 -1.30 -0.98 -18.42
N MET A 80 -0.45 0.03 -18.56
CA MET A 80 -0.40 0.91 -19.73
C MET A 80 0.34 0.29 -20.94
N GLY A 81 0.76 -0.97 -20.84
CA GLY A 81 1.45 -1.72 -21.89
C GLY A 81 2.96 -1.44 -21.95
N ALA A 82 3.53 -0.77 -20.96
CA ALA A 82 4.95 -0.42 -20.92
C ALA A 82 5.69 -1.23 -19.85
N GLY A 83 6.70 -1.97 -20.27
CA GLY A 83 7.47 -2.85 -19.38
C GLY A 83 6.72 -4.14 -19.01
N LYS A 84 7.47 -5.20 -18.73
CA LYS A 84 6.92 -6.50 -18.27
C LYS A 84 7.72 -7.08 -17.11
N ARG A 85 8.71 -6.34 -16.65
CA ARG A 85 9.63 -6.75 -15.60
C ARG A 85 9.77 -5.62 -14.58
N ILE A 86 9.71 -5.97 -13.31
CA ILE A 86 9.99 -5.09 -12.18
C ILE A 86 11.01 -5.81 -11.31
N GLU A 87 12.12 -5.16 -11.02
CA GLU A 87 13.14 -5.67 -10.12
C GLU A 87 12.99 -5.02 -8.76
N VAL A 88 12.96 -5.84 -7.72
CA VAL A 88 12.82 -5.41 -6.33
C VAL A 88 13.98 -5.99 -5.55
N THR A 89 14.73 -5.13 -4.89
CA THR A 89 15.81 -5.56 -4.00
C THR A 89 15.60 -4.96 -2.63
N ILE A 90 15.70 -5.80 -1.60
CA ILE A 90 15.70 -5.36 -0.21
C ILE A 90 17.03 -5.78 0.41
N GLU A 91 17.82 -4.79 0.79
CA GLU A 91 19.14 -4.98 1.38
C GLU A 91 19.04 -4.84 2.91
N ASP A 92 19.69 -5.77 3.61
CA ASP A 92 19.77 -5.80 5.09
C ASP A 92 18.40 -5.74 5.78
N SER A 93 17.32 -6.09 5.05
CA SER A 93 15.92 -5.93 5.50
C SER A 93 15.52 -4.48 5.84
N LEU A 94 16.23 -3.48 5.35
CA LEU A 94 16.07 -2.07 5.69
C LEU A 94 15.92 -1.15 4.48
N ARG A 95 16.63 -1.42 3.39
CA ARG A 95 16.73 -0.55 2.23
C ARG A 95 16.08 -1.21 1.02
N VAL A 96 15.27 -0.47 0.33
CA VAL A 96 14.50 -0.96 -0.81
C VAL A 96 14.92 -0.26 -2.08
N SER A 97 15.11 -1.02 -3.15
CA SER A 97 15.17 -0.49 -4.51
C SER A 97 14.16 -1.19 -5.40
N VAL A 98 13.52 -0.42 -6.27
CA VAL A 98 12.57 -0.90 -7.27
C VAL A 98 12.94 -0.30 -8.62
N ARG A 99 13.11 -1.15 -9.65
CA ARG A 99 13.39 -0.75 -11.03
C ARG A 99 12.30 -1.31 -11.94
N ASP A 100 11.54 -0.43 -12.57
CA ASP A 100 10.66 -0.79 -13.68
C ASP A 100 11.32 -0.48 -15.03
N TYR A 101 10.77 -1.06 -16.09
CA TYR A 101 11.19 -0.86 -17.47
C TYR A 101 10.05 -0.27 -18.29
N GLY A 102 9.33 0.66 -17.68
CA GLY A 102 8.25 1.42 -18.28
C GLY A 102 8.75 2.60 -19.11
N ARG A 103 7.90 3.63 -19.25
CA ARG A 103 8.21 4.82 -20.06
C ARG A 103 9.14 5.82 -19.37
N GLY A 104 9.35 5.69 -18.08
CA GLY A 104 10.01 6.66 -17.23
C GLY A 104 9.15 7.91 -16.95
N ILE A 105 9.42 8.56 -15.84
CA ILE A 105 8.77 9.82 -15.47
C ILE A 105 9.25 10.94 -16.41
N PRO A 106 8.37 11.82 -16.95
CA PRO A 106 8.81 12.96 -17.74
C PRO A 106 9.85 13.78 -17.00
N GLN A 107 11.05 13.92 -17.59
CA GLN A 107 12.23 14.44 -16.89
C GLN A 107 12.01 15.85 -16.37
N GLY A 108 11.33 16.73 -17.13
CA GLY A 108 11.03 18.09 -16.71
C GLY A 108 10.12 18.21 -15.47
N LYS A 109 9.46 17.09 -15.08
CA LYS A 109 8.54 17.03 -13.94
C LYS A 109 8.96 16.06 -12.83
N LEU A 110 10.18 15.48 -12.92
CA LEU A 110 10.63 14.44 -12.00
C LEU A 110 10.54 14.86 -10.53
N VAL A 111 11.15 15.99 -10.18
CA VAL A 111 11.17 16.52 -8.81
C VAL A 111 9.75 16.81 -8.31
N GLU A 112 8.94 17.52 -9.11
CA GLU A 112 7.56 17.84 -8.74
C GLU A 112 6.72 16.58 -8.54
N ALA A 113 6.88 15.56 -9.41
CA ALA A 113 6.13 14.33 -9.37
C ALA A 113 6.33 13.54 -8.07
N VAL A 114 7.49 13.67 -7.41
CA VAL A 114 7.83 12.94 -6.19
C VAL A 114 7.84 13.80 -4.92
N SER A 115 7.64 15.12 -5.03
CA SER A 115 7.75 16.04 -3.89
C SER A 115 6.55 16.96 -3.68
N LYS A 116 5.68 17.17 -4.66
CA LYS A 116 4.52 18.07 -4.51
C LYS A 116 3.20 17.30 -4.52
N LEU A 117 2.35 17.52 -3.52
CA LEU A 117 1.00 16.99 -3.50
C LEU A 117 0.19 17.50 -4.70
N ASN A 118 -0.83 16.76 -5.06
CA ASN A 118 -1.71 17.08 -6.19
C ASN A 118 -0.97 17.21 -7.55
N THR A 119 0.21 16.62 -7.68
CA THR A 119 0.98 16.54 -8.92
C THR A 119 1.00 15.10 -9.40
N GLY A 120 0.48 14.83 -10.59
CA GLY A 120 0.47 13.49 -11.17
C GLY A 120 -0.21 13.48 -12.54
N GLY A 121 0.24 12.62 -13.44
CA GLY A 121 -0.36 12.44 -14.77
C GLY A 121 -1.70 11.71 -14.78
N LYS A 122 -2.18 11.26 -13.62
CA LYS A 122 -3.37 10.39 -13.50
C LYS A 122 -4.70 11.16 -13.42
N TYR A 123 -4.65 12.49 -13.28
CA TYR A 123 -5.86 13.31 -13.10
C TYR A 123 -6.68 13.51 -14.39
N ASP A 124 -6.05 13.47 -15.57
CA ASP A 124 -6.66 13.96 -16.82
C ASP A 124 -7.02 12.87 -17.85
N SER A 125 -6.83 11.60 -17.60
CA SER A 125 -7.04 10.63 -18.66
C SER A 125 -8.04 9.54 -18.33
N LYS A 126 -8.98 9.31 -19.27
CA LYS A 126 -9.84 8.11 -19.30
C LYS A 126 -9.00 6.81 -19.26
N ALA A 127 -7.70 6.88 -19.62
CA ALA A 127 -6.76 5.77 -19.61
C ALA A 127 -6.41 5.27 -18.21
N PHE A 128 -6.50 6.12 -17.18
CA PHE A 128 -6.17 5.76 -15.79
C PHE A 128 -7.35 5.31 -14.93
N LYS A 129 -8.52 5.04 -15.53
CA LYS A 129 -9.70 4.55 -14.78
C LYS A 129 -9.45 3.25 -14.00
N LYS A 130 -8.45 2.45 -14.40
CA LYS A 130 -8.06 1.18 -13.78
C LYS A 130 -6.68 1.26 -13.08
N SER A 131 -6.19 2.47 -12.76
CA SER A 131 -4.94 2.66 -12.02
C SER A 131 -5.06 2.13 -10.59
N VAL A 132 -3.99 1.53 -10.09
CA VAL A 132 -3.92 1.05 -8.70
C VAL A 132 -3.73 2.24 -7.75
N GLY A 133 -2.93 3.23 -8.12
CA GLY A 133 -2.67 4.44 -7.33
C GLY A 133 -3.59 5.59 -7.70
N LEU A 134 -4.64 5.84 -6.91
CA LEU A 134 -5.68 6.81 -7.22
C LEU A 134 -5.38 8.25 -6.74
N ASN A 135 -4.65 8.41 -5.64
CA ASN A 135 -4.58 9.68 -4.91
C ASN A 135 -3.39 10.58 -5.28
N GLY A 136 -2.42 10.10 -6.05
CA GLY A 136 -1.24 10.87 -6.45
C GLY A 136 -0.34 11.33 -5.28
N VAL A 137 -0.53 10.78 -4.08
CA VAL A 137 0.20 11.14 -2.86
C VAL A 137 1.23 10.09 -2.43
N GLY A 138 1.07 8.83 -2.83
CA GLY A 138 1.83 7.72 -2.28
C GLY A 138 3.35 7.88 -2.40
N ILE A 139 3.86 8.17 -3.60
CA ILE A 139 5.32 8.36 -3.77
C ILE A 139 5.88 9.55 -2.97
N LYS A 140 5.05 10.57 -2.69
CA LYS A 140 5.42 11.71 -1.85
C LYS A 140 5.54 11.29 -0.39
N ALA A 141 4.67 10.37 0.05
CA ALA A 141 4.78 9.79 1.39
C ALA A 141 6.06 8.94 1.51
N VAL A 142 6.42 8.16 0.48
CA VAL A 142 7.70 7.44 0.47
C VAL A 142 8.87 8.40 0.61
N ASN A 143 8.90 9.48 -0.18
CA ASN A 143 9.94 10.50 -0.12
C ASN A 143 10.01 11.17 1.26
N ALA A 144 8.88 11.69 1.76
CA ALA A 144 8.82 12.41 3.03
C ALA A 144 9.19 11.55 4.25
N LEU A 145 8.85 10.26 4.23
CA LEU A 145 9.02 9.34 5.36
C LEU A 145 10.32 8.52 5.28
N SER A 146 11.21 8.83 4.34
CA SER A 146 12.49 8.16 4.18
C SER A 146 13.64 9.05 4.63
N SER A 147 14.63 8.46 5.31
CA SER A 147 15.92 9.09 5.62
C SER A 147 16.71 9.38 4.35
N ARG A 148 16.56 8.52 3.34
CA ARG A 148 17.09 8.69 1.99
C ARG A 148 16.08 8.22 0.97
N PHE A 149 15.78 9.06 0.00
CA PHE A 149 14.96 8.73 -1.17
C PHE A 149 15.72 9.16 -2.43
N GLU A 150 15.79 8.26 -3.41
CA GLU A 150 16.42 8.54 -4.70
C GLU A 150 15.49 8.09 -5.81
N VAL A 151 15.30 8.95 -6.80
CA VAL A 151 14.54 8.63 -8.01
C VAL A 151 15.41 8.88 -9.22
N ARG A 152 15.45 7.89 -10.13
CA ARG A 152 16.06 8.02 -11.45
C ARG A 152 15.00 7.76 -12.51
N SER A 153 14.92 8.65 -13.48
CA SER A 153 14.10 8.45 -14.66
C SER A 153 14.98 8.30 -15.89
N TYR A 154 14.89 7.14 -16.51
CA TYR A 154 15.59 6.81 -17.75
C TYR A 154 14.65 7.03 -18.91
N ARG A 155 14.91 8.04 -19.74
CA ARG A 155 14.05 8.40 -20.85
C ARG A 155 14.80 9.22 -21.90
N ASP A 156 14.50 8.99 -23.16
CA ASP A 156 15.00 9.78 -24.31
C ASP A 156 16.55 9.86 -24.34
N GLY A 157 17.26 8.76 -24.01
CA GLY A 157 18.71 8.68 -23.99
C GLY A 157 19.39 9.42 -22.83
N LYS A 158 18.62 9.76 -21.81
CA LYS A 158 19.10 10.47 -20.61
C LYS A 158 18.60 9.81 -19.34
N VAL A 159 19.34 10.02 -18.26
CA VAL A 159 18.91 9.75 -16.89
C VAL A 159 18.88 11.06 -16.11
N ARG A 160 17.75 11.35 -15.46
CA ARG A 160 17.69 12.39 -14.45
C ARG A 160 17.56 11.73 -13.09
N THR A 161 18.47 12.10 -12.18
CA THR A 161 18.55 11.59 -10.81
C THR A 161 18.25 12.70 -9.86
N ALA A 162 17.28 12.50 -8.95
CA ALA A 162 17.00 13.39 -7.83
C ALA A 162 17.12 12.63 -6.52
N ILE A 163 17.84 13.21 -5.56
CA ILE A 163 18.07 12.64 -4.23
C ILE A 163 17.48 13.55 -3.18
N PHE A 164 16.80 12.94 -2.23
CA PHE A 164 16.13 13.64 -1.13
C PHE A 164 16.50 13.02 0.21
N GLU A 165 16.43 13.83 1.24
CA GLU A 165 16.46 13.45 2.64
C GLU A 165 15.21 13.98 3.32
N LYS A 166 14.36 13.07 3.83
CA LYS A 166 13.13 13.46 4.57
C LYS A 166 12.24 14.46 3.81
N GLY A 167 12.14 14.26 2.48
CA GLY A 167 11.39 15.16 1.59
C GLY A 167 12.15 16.37 1.06
N THR A 168 13.33 16.69 1.63
CA THR A 168 14.14 17.82 1.19
C THR A 168 15.05 17.42 0.05
N LEU A 169 15.01 18.15 -1.07
CA LEU A 169 15.87 17.91 -2.23
C LEU A 169 17.33 18.23 -1.91
N LEU A 170 18.22 17.25 -2.10
CA LEU A 170 19.68 17.41 -1.92
C LEU A 170 20.43 17.56 -3.24
N SER A 171 20.00 16.82 -4.27
CA SER A 171 20.68 16.79 -5.56
C SER A 171 19.71 16.53 -6.68
N ASP A 172 19.94 17.17 -7.84
CA ASP A 172 19.15 16.98 -9.07
C ASP A 172 20.10 17.15 -10.27
N VAL A 173 20.41 16.02 -10.94
CA VAL A 173 21.40 15.94 -12.01
C VAL A 173 20.81 15.21 -13.21
N THR A 174 21.13 15.66 -14.40
CA THR A 174 20.78 14.98 -15.66
C THR A 174 22.04 14.64 -16.43
N GLU A 175 22.13 13.39 -16.89
CA GLU A 175 23.26 12.84 -17.63
C GLU A 175 22.76 12.06 -18.84
N ASP A 176 23.64 11.82 -19.82
CA ASP A 176 23.35 10.90 -20.92
C ASP A 176 23.35 9.45 -20.41
N SER A 177 22.46 8.63 -20.95
CA SER A 177 22.32 7.24 -20.54
C SER A 177 21.96 6.34 -21.71
N THR A 178 22.56 5.16 -21.74
CA THR A 178 22.24 4.08 -22.69
C THR A 178 21.35 3.00 -22.07
N GLU A 179 20.97 3.18 -20.80
CA GLU A 179 20.08 2.26 -20.09
C GLU A 179 18.67 2.24 -20.68
N GLU A 180 18.01 1.09 -20.55
CA GLU A 180 16.61 0.95 -20.93
C GLU A 180 15.72 1.95 -20.20
N SER A 181 14.73 2.50 -20.92
CA SER A 181 13.73 3.41 -20.31
C SER A 181 13.07 2.80 -19.09
N GLY A 182 12.59 3.66 -18.19
CA GLY A 182 11.86 3.26 -16.98
C GLY A 182 12.24 4.11 -15.78
N THR A 183 11.79 3.67 -14.60
CA THR A 183 12.02 4.38 -13.34
C THR A 183 12.76 3.49 -12.35
N TYR A 184 13.71 4.07 -11.65
CA TYR A 184 14.36 3.47 -10.49
C TYR A 184 14.03 4.30 -9.25
N ILE A 185 13.59 3.64 -8.21
CA ILE A 185 13.34 4.23 -6.89
C ILE A 185 14.21 3.49 -5.87
N PHE A 186 14.91 4.22 -5.05
CA PHE A 186 15.54 3.72 -3.83
C PHE A 186 14.97 4.49 -2.65
N PHE A 187 14.68 3.78 -1.56
CA PHE A 187 14.30 4.43 -0.33
C PHE A 187 14.75 3.64 0.91
N GLU A 188 15.04 4.37 1.96
CA GLU A 188 15.34 3.87 3.29
C GLU A 188 14.40 4.57 4.27
N PRO A 189 13.40 3.88 4.85
CA PRO A 189 12.49 4.44 5.83
C PRO A 189 13.24 5.14 6.97
N ASP A 190 12.71 6.27 7.44
CA ASP A 190 13.36 7.05 8.50
C ASP A 190 13.25 6.32 9.85
N ALA A 191 14.37 5.82 10.37
CA ALA A 191 14.43 5.10 11.64
C ALA A 191 14.01 5.95 12.87
N THR A 192 13.88 7.27 12.72
CA THR A 192 13.32 8.11 13.77
C THR A 192 11.80 8.05 13.84
N LEU A 193 11.15 7.61 12.77
CA LEU A 193 9.71 7.38 12.67
C LEU A 193 9.39 5.89 12.80
N PHE A 194 10.09 5.05 12.04
CA PHE A 194 9.94 3.59 12.04
C PHE A 194 10.98 2.98 12.99
N LEU A 195 10.64 2.88 14.25
CA LEU A 195 11.58 2.39 15.27
C LEU A 195 11.85 0.89 15.09
N ASN A 196 13.13 0.52 14.98
CA ASN A 196 13.59 -0.88 14.88
C ASN A 196 12.91 -1.68 13.75
N TYR A 197 12.53 -1.01 12.65
CA TYR A 197 11.83 -1.67 11.56
C TYR A 197 12.71 -2.69 10.83
N SER A 198 12.05 -3.70 10.28
CA SER A 198 12.68 -4.70 9.42
C SER A 198 11.65 -5.28 8.45
N PHE A 199 11.96 -5.28 7.15
CA PHE A 199 11.13 -5.96 6.15
C PHE A 199 11.23 -7.48 6.32
N GLN A 200 10.08 -8.13 6.57
CA GLN A 200 10.00 -9.57 6.61
C GLN A 200 9.84 -10.14 5.19
N ASN A 201 10.77 -11.01 4.80
CA ASN A 201 10.79 -11.60 3.45
C ASN A 201 9.46 -12.25 3.06
N GLN A 202 8.83 -12.96 4.01
CA GLN A 202 7.55 -13.62 3.79
C GLN A 202 6.43 -12.65 3.38
N PHE A 203 6.35 -11.48 4.00
CA PHE A 203 5.31 -10.50 3.66
C PHE A 203 5.57 -9.85 2.30
N VAL A 204 6.84 -9.58 2.00
CA VAL A 204 7.23 -9.06 0.68
C VAL A 204 6.92 -10.07 -0.42
N GLU A 205 7.33 -11.32 -0.27
CA GLU A 205 7.03 -12.38 -1.26
C GLU A 205 5.53 -12.56 -1.48
N THR A 206 4.74 -12.58 -0.41
CA THR A 206 3.27 -12.67 -0.50
C THR A 206 2.69 -11.50 -1.28
N LEU A 207 3.15 -10.27 -1.00
CA LEU A 207 2.74 -9.08 -1.73
C LEU A 207 3.06 -9.19 -3.23
N LEU A 208 4.30 -9.59 -3.58
CA LEU A 208 4.74 -9.74 -4.96
C LEU A 208 3.97 -10.84 -5.71
N ARG A 209 3.72 -11.98 -5.07
CA ARG A 209 2.90 -13.07 -5.64
C ARG A 209 1.48 -12.60 -5.93
N ASN A 210 0.84 -11.89 -4.98
CA ASN A 210 -0.49 -11.33 -5.19
C ASN A 210 -0.54 -10.41 -6.42
N TYR A 211 0.48 -9.57 -6.60
CA TYR A 211 0.56 -8.73 -7.79
C TYR A 211 0.71 -9.54 -9.08
N THR A 212 1.46 -10.66 -9.09
CA THR A 212 1.57 -11.51 -10.28
C THR A 212 0.28 -12.23 -10.62
N TYR A 213 -0.48 -12.67 -9.62
CA TYR A 213 -1.80 -13.29 -9.85
C TYR A 213 -2.81 -12.31 -10.46
N LEU A 214 -2.75 -11.04 -10.07
CA LEU A 214 -3.65 -10.00 -10.57
C LEU A 214 -3.17 -9.36 -11.88
N ASN A 215 -1.91 -9.58 -12.28
CA ASN A 215 -1.30 -9.00 -13.47
C ASN A 215 -0.55 -10.06 -14.28
N THR A 216 -1.32 -10.96 -14.90
CA THR A 216 -0.78 -12.08 -15.71
C THR A 216 0.21 -11.58 -16.76
N GLY A 217 1.40 -12.16 -16.79
CA GLY A 217 2.49 -11.77 -17.71
C GLY A 217 3.46 -10.73 -17.14
N LEU A 218 3.17 -10.13 -15.98
CA LEU A 218 4.14 -9.35 -15.22
C LEU A 218 5.12 -10.29 -14.52
N THR A 219 6.39 -9.95 -14.56
CA THR A 219 7.46 -10.68 -13.88
C THR A 219 8.12 -9.78 -12.84
N PHE A 220 8.19 -10.24 -11.60
CA PHE A 220 9.07 -9.65 -10.60
C PHE A 220 10.39 -10.42 -10.53
N ILE A 221 11.48 -9.69 -10.32
CA ILE A 221 12.78 -10.24 -9.91
C ILE A 221 13.03 -9.71 -8.50
N TYR A 222 12.80 -10.56 -7.50
CA TYR A 222 12.97 -10.21 -6.10
C TYR A 222 14.25 -10.81 -5.54
N ASN A 223 15.20 -9.98 -5.15
CA ASN A 223 16.53 -10.39 -4.70
C ASN A 223 17.16 -11.46 -5.63
N GLY A 224 17.00 -11.28 -6.95
CA GLY A 224 17.49 -12.19 -7.97
C GLY A 224 16.57 -13.40 -8.26
N GLN A 225 15.51 -13.62 -7.49
CA GLN A 225 14.55 -14.71 -7.72
C GLN A 225 13.39 -14.25 -8.58
N ARG A 226 13.00 -15.06 -9.55
CA ARG A 226 11.91 -14.75 -10.46
C ARG A 226 10.56 -15.18 -9.87
N ILE A 227 9.61 -14.25 -9.82
CA ILE A 227 8.21 -14.47 -9.42
C ILE A 227 7.32 -14.10 -10.60
N VAL A 228 6.47 -15.02 -11.04
CA VAL A 228 5.56 -14.83 -12.17
C VAL A 228 4.37 -15.79 -12.03
N SER A 229 3.17 -15.35 -12.42
CA SER A 229 2.00 -16.20 -12.60
C SER A 229 1.62 -16.25 -14.09
N ARG A 230 1.23 -17.44 -14.55
CA ARG A 230 0.77 -17.67 -15.92
C ARG A 230 -0.75 -17.71 -16.03
N HIS A 231 -1.41 -18.18 -14.97
CA HIS A 231 -2.85 -18.43 -14.96
C HIS A 231 -3.62 -17.52 -13.99
N GLY A 232 -2.93 -16.54 -13.37
CA GLY A 232 -3.56 -15.50 -12.54
C GLY A 232 -4.26 -16.07 -11.29
N LEU A 233 -5.57 -15.82 -11.16
CA LEU A 233 -6.34 -16.25 -10.00
C LEU A 233 -6.41 -17.80 -9.85
N GLU A 234 -6.24 -18.54 -10.93
CA GLU A 234 -6.13 -20.01 -10.86
C GLU A 234 -4.85 -20.42 -10.11
N ASP A 235 -3.72 -19.78 -10.43
CA ASP A 235 -2.46 -20.02 -9.71
C ASP A 235 -2.58 -19.59 -8.24
N LEU A 236 -3.26 -18.46 -7.95
CA LEU A 236 -3.53 -18.02 -6.57
C LEU A 236 -4.24 -19.13 -5.77
N LEU A 237 -5.28 -19.73 -6.32
CA LEU A 237 -6.01 -20.79 -5.63
C LEU A 237 -5.12 -22.03 -5.45
N LYS A 238 -4.42 -22.47 -6.48
CA LYS A 238 -3.52 -23.65 -6.42
C LYS A 238 -2.43 -23.47 -5.36
N ASP A 239 -1.84 -22.31 -5.27
CA ASP A 239 -0.75 -22.03 -4.33
C ASP A 239 -1.24 -21.93 -2.86
N ASN A 240 -2.52 -21.65 -2.63
CA ASN A 240 -3.10 -21.51 -1.30
C ASN A 240 -3.98 -22.68 -0.86
N MET A 241 -4.43 -23.55 -1.79
CA MET A 241 -5.24 -24.72 -1.44
C MET A 241 -4.44 -25.73 -0.64
N THR A 242 -5.01 -26.20 0.46
CA THR A 242 -4.43 -27.23 1.33
C THR A 242 -4.96 -28.64 1.04
N SER A 243 -5.94 -28.76 0.15
CA SER A 243 -6.55 -30.01 -0.29
C SER A 243 -6.88 -29.98 -1.78
N GLU A 244 -7.04 -31.14 -2.38
CA GLU A 244 -7.44 -31.26 -3.78
C GLU A 244 -8.87 -30.77 -4.00
N GLY A 245 -9.09 -30.09 -5.14
CA GLY A 245 -10.41 -29.71 -5.58
C GLY A 245 -11.24 -30.91 -5.97
N LEU A 246 -12.56 -30.85 -5.75
CA LEU A 246 -13.49 -31.89 -6.23
C LEU A 246 -13.62 -31.89 -7.74
N TYR A 247 -13.23 -30.82 -8.39
CA TYR A 247 -13.17 -30.63 -9.83
C TYR A 247 -12.11 -29.55 -10.15
N ASP A 248 -11.77 -29.41 -11.44
CA ASP A 248 -10.85 -28.39 -11.90
C ASP A 248 -11.32 -26.96 -11.52
N ILE A 249 -10.39 -26.07 -11.23
CA ILE A 249 -10.72 -24.69 -10.88
C ILE A 249 -11.48 -24.05 -12.04
N ILE A 250 -12.65 -23.52 -11.74
CA ILE A 250 -13.44 -22.73 -12.67
C ILE A 250 -12.91 -21.30 -12.63
N HIS A 251 -12.42 -20.81 -13.77
CA HIS A 251 -11.87 -19.46 -13.92
C HIS A 251 -12.68 -18.69 -14.96
N LEU A 252 -13.31 -17.61 -14.52
CA LEU A 252 -14.16 -16.74 -15.32
C LEU A 252 -13.56 -15.35 -15.38
N LYS A 253 -13.48 -14.81 -16.59
CA LYS A 253 -12.95 -13.46 -16.82
C LYS A 253 -13.95 -12.65 -17.63
N GLY A 254 -14.44 -11.56 -17.03
CA GLY A 254 -15.26 -10.53 -17.67
C GLY A 254 -14.48 -9.22 -17.88
N GLU A 255 -15.18 -8.18 -18.30
CA GLU A 255 -14.55 -6.87 -18.58
C GLU A 255 -14.02 -6.20 -17.29
N ASP A 256 -14.80 -6.23 -16.21
CA ASP A 256 -14.50 -5.57 -14.94
C ASP A 256 -14.46 -6.53 -13.75
N ILE A 257 -14.59 -7.84 -13.99
CA ILE A 257 -14.62 -8.86 -12.95
C ILE A 257 -13.84 -10.09 -13.39
N GLU A 258 -13.08 -10.67 -12.47
CA GLU A 258 -12.38 -11.94 -12.65
C GLU A 258 -12.61 -12.80 -11.41
N ILE A 259 -13.00 -14.05 -11.59
CA ILE A 259 -13.39 -14.97 -10.54
C ILE A 259 -12.75 -16.32 -10.82
N ALA A 260 -12.14 -16.92 -9.79
CA ALA A 260 -11.73 -18.31 -9.81
C ALA A 260 -12.26 -19.02 -8.56
N PHE A 261 -12.79 -20.22 -8.70
CA PHE A 261 -13.29 -20.99 -7.57
C PHE A 261 -13.25 -22.49 -7.83
N THR A 262 -13.22 -23.26 -6.76
CA THR A 262 -13.43 -24.72 -6.74
C THR A 262 -14.02 -25.11 -5.39
N HIS A 263 -14.53 -26.34 -5.27
CA HIS A 263 -14.91 -26.90 -3.98
C HIS A 263 -13.90 -27.96 -3.55
N THR A 264 -13.74 -28.12 -2.26
CA THR A 264 -12.90 -29.15 -1.63
C THR A 264 -13.73 -29.95 -0.63
N ASN A 265 -13.18 -31.05 -0.13
CA ASN A 265 -13.80 -31.83 0.95
C ASN A 265 -13.61 -31.19 2.34
N GLN A 266 -12.95 -30.04 2.44
CA GLN A 266 -12.76 -29.36 3.69
C GLN A 266 -14.03 -28.62 4.13
N TYR A 267 -14.21 -28.52 5.43
CA TYR A 267 -15.30 -27.74 6.01
C TYR A 267 -14.89 -26.28 6.11
N GLY A 268 -15.77 -25.39 5.64
CA GLY A 268 -15.53 -23.95 5.67
C GLY A 268 -15.35 -23.33 4.29
N GLU A 269 -15.10 -22.05 4.28
CA GLU A 269 -14.93 -21.25 3.06
C GLU A 269 -13.70 -20.38 3.21
N GLU A 270 -12.87 -20.30 2.17
CA GLU A 270 -11.74 -19.40 2.07
C GLU A 270 -11.94 -18.42 0.92
N TYR A 271 -11.62 -17.15 1.16
CA TYR A 271 -11.80 -16.09 0.17
C TYR A 271 -10.55 -15.24 0.03
N TYR A 272 -10.16 -15.01 -1.20
CA TYR A 272 -9.15 -14.07 -1.63
C TYR A 272 -9.82 -13.00 -2.47
N SER A 273 -9.94 -11.79 -1.95
CA SER A 273 -10.76 -10.74 -2.55
C SER A 273 -9.93 -9.49 -2.80
N PHE A 274 -10.08 -8.91 -4.01
CA PHE A 274 -9.30 -7.76 -4.44
C PHE A 274 -10.18 -6.75 -5.17
N VAL A 275 -9.90 -5.46 -4.97
CA VAL A 275 -10.50 -4.36 -5.72
C VAL A 275 -9.39 -3.49 -6.28
N ASN A 276 -9.33 -3.32 -7.60
CA ASN A 276 -8.30 -2.54 -8.29
C ASN A 276 -6.85 -2.94 -7.91
N GLY A 277 -6.62 -4.23 -7.63
CA GLY A 277 -5.31 -4.75 -7.23
C GLY A 277 -5.03 -4.66 -5.72
N GLN A 278 -5.95 -4.13 -4.92
CA GLN A 278 -5.84 -4.03 -3.46
C GLN A 278 -6.55 -5.20 -2.79
N HIS A 279 -5.84 -5.92 -1.91
CA HIS A 279 -6.44 -7.00 -1.13
C HIS A 279 -7.46 -6.45 -0.14
N THR A 280 -8.70 -6.95 -0.19
CA THR A 280 -9.78 -6.56 0.71
C THR A 280 -9.94 -7.61 1.80
N THR A 281 -9.14 -7.53 2.85
CA THR A 281 -9.08 -8.53 3.94
C THR A 281 -10.40 -8.68 4.69
N GLN A 282 -11.25 -7.64 4.70
CA GLN A 282 -12.56 -7.66 5.34
C GLN A 282 -13.70 -7.98 4.36
N GLY A 283 -13.37 -8.38 3.12
CA GLY A 283 -14.35 -8.63 2.07
C GLY A 283 -14.94 -7.35 1.49
N GLY A 284 -16.22 -7.40 1.09
CA GLY A 284 -16.94 -6.29 0.50
C GLY A 284 -18.20 -6.74 -0.22
N THR A 285 -18.95 -5.79 -0.78
CA THR A 285 -20.21 -6.05 -1.50
C THR A 285 -20.03 -6.99 -2.69
N HIS A 286 -18.89 -6.94 -3.38
CA HIS A 286 -18.55 -7.84 -4.50
C HIS A 286 -18.40 -9.30 -4.02
N GLN A 287 -17.79 -9.54 -2.85
CA GLN A 287 -17.69 -10.87 -2.26
C GLN A 287 -19.04 -11.38 -1.79
N THR A 288 -19.85 -10.53 -1.15
CA THR A 288 -21.20 -10.88 -0.71
C THR A 288 -22.07 -11.24 -1.91
N ALA A 289 -22.05 -10.44 -2.98
CA ALA A 289 -22.78 -10.73 -4.20
C ALA A 289 -22.37 -12.09 -4.82
N LEU A 290 -21.06 -12.38 -4.83
CA LEU A 290 -20.58 -13.69 -5.33
C LEU A 290 -21.16 -14.84 -4.50
N LYS A 291 -21.12 -14.74 -3.16
CA LYS A 291 -21.67 -15.76 -2.25
C LYS A 291 -23.17 -16.00 -2.50
N GLU A 292 -23.94 -14.93 -2.57
CA GLU A 292 -25.39 -14.99 -2.77
C GLU A 292 -25.80 -15.65 -4.10
N HIS A 293 -24.94 -15.54 -5.13
CA HIS A 293 -25.25 -16.12 -6.44
C HIS A 293 -24.71 -17.53 -6.63
N ILE A 294 -23.57 -17.89 -6.00
CA ILE A 294 -23.01 -19.25 -6.13
C ILE A 294 -23.72 -20.24 -5.19
N ALA A 295 -24.03 -19.86 -3.94
CA ALA A 295 -24.60 -20.77 -2.97
C ALA A 295 -25.93 -21.42 -3.41
N PRO A 296 -26.93 -20.70 -3.97
CA PRO A 296 -28.17 -21.33 -4.42
C PRO A 296 -27.98 -22.35 -5.54
N VAL A 297 -27.01 -22.12 -6.45
CA VAL A 297 -26.70 -23.04 -7.56
C VAL A 297 -26.10 -24.36 -7.03
N SER A 298 -25.28 -24.28 -5.99
CA SER A 298 -24.66 -25.47 -5.36
C SER A 298 -25.65 -26.36 -4.65
N TYR A 299 -26.79 -25.83 -4.14
CA TYR A 299 -27.83 -26.60 -3.46
C TYR A 299 -28.87 -27.20 -4.39
N THR A 300 -28.96 -26.79 -5.65
CA THR A 300 -29.97 -27.27 -6.63
C THR A 300 -29.48 -28.41 -7.52
N HIS A 301 -28.23 -28.75 -7.43
CA HIS A 301 -27.58 -29.81 -8.19
C HIS A 301 -26.83 -30.81 -7.31
#